data_7873c8bc5c74bbd0adb214e92760e4e5
#
_entry.id   7873c8bc5c74bbd0adb214e92760e4e5
#
_cell.length_a   1.000
_cell.length_b   1.000
_cell.length_c   1.000
_cell.angle_alpha   90.00
_cell.angle_beta   90.00
_cell.angle_gamma   90.00
#
_symmetry.space_group_name_H-M   'P 1'
#
loop_
_entity.id
_entity.type
_entity.pdbx_description
1 polymer ?
#
loop_
_entity_poly.entity_id
_entity_poly.type
_entity_poly.pdbx_seq_one_letter_code
_entity_poly.pdbx_strand_id
1 'polypeptide(L)'
;CLEPASQQAIFVETPVEISDYSFVYNIQFESAERLIAVPYHDLFDLAKSIRNYTENLILIYSVGRCGSTLLSKVFNQLDYVLSLSEPDVFCNLVGLRIPDGSLDTQIKELLNVCTRLICKPTPKIQPSWCVIKPRGFCIEIADLMYELFPNAKVIFLYRSAADVVPSFISAHENVRPLIQGLEDNLDYYSRFFPLIKSYSDFIDFRDPNAVDFYSTLWLSAMERYLELSQKGVPMLALR
;
A
#
# COMPACT_ATOMS: atom_id res chain seq x y z
N CYS A 1 6.93 0.09 10.12
CA CYS A 1 6.64 -1.34 10.08
C CYS A 1 5.86 -1.74 11.33
N LEU A 2 4.98 -2.74 11.22
CA LEU A 2 4.25 -3.32 12.35
C LEU A 2 4.77 -4.72 12.63
N GLU A 3 4.95 -5.04 13.91
CA GLU A 3 5.36 -6.35 14.39
C GLU A 3 4.25 -6.93 15.30
N PRO A 4 3.30 -7.69 14.72
CA PRO A 4 2.12 -8.14 15.44
C PRO A 4 2.41 -9.12 16.57
N ALA A 5 3.44 -9.96 16.41
CA ALA A 5 3.79 -10.98 17.40
C ALA A 5 4.21 -10.34 18.75
N SER A 6 4.91 -9.22 18.69
CA SER A 6 5.33 -8.45 19.87
C SER A 6 4.43 -7.26 20.18
N GLN A 7 3.39 -7.02 19.38
CA GLN A 7 2.50 -5.85 19.46
C GLN A 7 3.27 -4.51 19.48
N GLN A 8 4.22 -4.36 18.56
CA GLN A 8 5.06 -3.18 18.43
C GLN A 8 4.99 -2.57 17.04
N ALA A 9 5.09 -1.24 17.01
CA ALA A 9 5.37 -0.49 15.79
C ALA A 9 6.86 -0.11 15.76
N ILE A 10 7.51 -0.37 14.63
CA ILE A 10 8.91 -0.03 14.41
C ILE A 10 8.97 1.28 13.60
N PHE A 11 9.42 2.33 14.24
CA PHE A 11 9.75 3.60 13.60
C PHE A 11 11.19 3.59 13.14
N VAL A 12 11.42 4.25 12.02
CA VAL A 12 12.74 4.42 11.43
C VAL A 12 13.09 5.90 11.47
N GLU A 13 14.21 6.25 12.10
CA GLU A 13 14.78 7.58 12.02
C GLU A 13 15.68 7.66 10.79
N THR A 14 15.45 8.70 9.98
CA THR A 14 16.22 8.95 8.76
C THR A 14 16.67 10.42 8.74
N PRO A 15 17.87 10.75 8.22
CA PRO A 15 18.36 12.11 8.09
C PRO A 15 17.69 12.87 6.95
N VAL A 16 16.86 12.21 6.14
CA VAL A 16 16.25 12.75 4.92
C VAL A 16 14.73 12.90 5.06
N GLU A 17 14.16 13.84 4.31
CA GLU A 17 12.72 14.00 4.20
C GLU A 17 12.16 12.93 3.26
N ILE A 18 11.41 11.97 3.81
CA ILE A 18 10.90 10.81 3.08
C ILE A 18 9.90 11.15 1.97
N SER A 19 9.19 12.28 2.06
CA SER A 19 8.24 12.74 1.05
C SER A 19 8.90 13.14 -0.27
N ASP A 20 10.20 13.46 -0.26
CA ASP A 20 10.96 13.81 -1.47
C ASP A 20 11.23 12.59 -2.37
N TYR A 21 10.99 11.37 -1.87
CA TYR A 21 11.35 10.12 -2.55
C TYR A 21 10.13 9.39 -3.14
N SER A 22 10.37 8.70 -4.25
CA SER A 22 9.32 7.96 -4.98
C SER A 22 8.85 6.69 -4.27
N PHE A 23 9.70 6.10 -3.43
CA PHE A 23 9.46 4.84 -2.72
C PHE A 23 9.91 4.99 -1.28
N VAL A 24 8.97 5.35 -0.41
CA VAL A 24 9.24 5.62 1.01
C VAL A 24 9.91 4.42 1.70
N TYR A 25 9.48 3.20 1.38
CA TYR A 25 10.06 2.00 1.98
C TYR A 25 11.55 1.81 1.66
N ASN A 26 11.98 2.13 0.44
CA ASN A 26 13.39 2.00 0.04
C ASN A 26 14.25 2.98 0.83
N ILE A 27 13.87 4.26 0.83
CA ILE A 27 14.68 5.27 1.51
C ILE A 27 14.72 5.06 3.03
N GLN A 28 13.63 4.56 3.63
CA GLN A 28 13.63 4.18 5.03
C GLN A 28 14.62 3.05 5.33
N PHE A 29 14.76 2.08 4.42
CA PHE A 29 15.73 1.00 4.57
C PHE A 29 17.17 1.47 4.34
N GLU A 30 17.40 2.22 3.25
CA GLU A 30 18.74 2.65 2.82
C GLU A 30 19.36 3.71 3.74
N SER A 31 18.54 4.59 4.34
CA SER A 31 19.00 5.72 5.16
C SER A 31 18.63 5.61 6.64
N ALA A 32 18.32 4.40 7.11
CA ALA A 32 18.00 4.15 8.52
C ALA A 32 19.21 4.42 9.43
N GLU A 33 19.09 5.37 10.35
CA GLU A 33 20.10 5.64 11.36
C GLU A 33 19.77 4.98 12.70
N ARG A 34 18.46 4.91 13.02
CA ARG A 34 17.97 4.32 14.27
C ARG A 34 16.61 3.69 14.08
N LEU A 35 16.39 2.58 14.78
CA LEU A 35 15.09 1.93 14.91
C LEU A 35 14.54 2.17 16.31
N ILE A 36 13.27 2.54 16.38
CA ILE A 36 12.57 2.79 17.64
C ILE A 36 11.33 1.89 17.68
N ALA A 37 11.35 0.92 18.59
CA ALA A 37 10.21 0.05 18.84
C ALA A 37 9.26 0.72 19.84
N VAL A 38 7.99 0.84 19.47
CA VAL A 38 6.94 1.46 20.27
C VAL A 38 5.80 0.45 20.46
N PRO A 39 5.44 0.09 21.69
CA PRO A 39 4.28 -0.76 21.94
C PRO A 39 2.98 -0.18 21.35
N TYR A 40 2.05 -1.03 20.94
CA TYR A 40 0.81 -0.54 20.32
C TYR A 40 0.00 0.38 21.25
N HIS A 41 -0.01 0.14 22.58
CA HIS A 41 -0.72 1.04 23.49
C HIS A 41 -0.15 2.47 23.47
N ASP A 42 1.18 2.62 23.44
CA ASP A 42 1.84 3.92 23.32
C ASP A 42 1.63 4.55 21.95
N LEU A 43 1.60 3.72 20.90
CA LEU A 43 1.27 4.15 19.52
C LEU A 43 -0.15 4.75 19.46
N PHE A 44 -1.14 4.11 20.09
CA PHE A 44 -2.51 4.60 20.16
C PHE A 44 -2.61 5.92 20.93
N ASP A 45 -1.89 6.05 22.04
CA ASP A 45 -1.89 7.29 22.84
C ASP A 45 -1.16 8.44 22.11
N LEU A 46 -0.07 8.14 21.41
CA LEU A 46 0.60 9.09 20.52
C LEU A 46 -0.37 9.61 19.43
N ALA A 47 -1.10 8.72 18.78
CA ALA A 47 -2.06 9.13 17.75
C ALA A 47 -3.20 9.99 18.30
N LYS A 48 -3.67 9.74 19.53
CA LYS A 48 -4.68 10.58 20.19
C LYS A 48 -4.15 11.98 20.50
N SER A 49 -2.87 12.10 20.83
CA SER A 49 -2.21 13.39 21.16
C SER A 49 -1.99 14.29 19.93
N ILE A 50 -2.02 13.73 18.72
CA ILE A 50 -1.81 14.46 17.47
C ILE A 50 -3.16 14.93 16.91
N ARG A 51 -3.20 16.21 16.46
CA ARG A 51 -4.35 16.73 15.70
C ARG A 51 -4.65 15.83 14.50
N ASN A 52 -5.92 15.67 14.19
CA ASN A 52 -6.35 14.92 13.01
C ASN A 52 -6.08 15.71 11.73
N TYR A 53 -5.28 15.14 10.82
CA TYR A 53 -4.95 15.68 9.51
C TYR A 53 -5.55 14.83 8.37
N THR A 54 -6.43 13.87 8.69
CA THR A 54 -7.03 12.96 7.69
C THR A 54 -8.36 13.47 7.14
N GLU A 55 -8.79 14.69 7.50
CA GLU A 55 -10.03 15.29 6.99
C GLU A 55 -10.02 15.45 5.46
N ASN A 56 -8.86 15.77 4.90
CA ASN A 56 -8.65 15.93 3.46
C ASN A 56 -7.66 14.86 2.98
N LEU A 57 -8.15 13.63 2.82
CA LEU A 57 -7.35 12.48 2.40
C LEU A 57 -7.64 12.13 0.94
N ILE A 58 -6.56 11.88 0.19
CA ILE A 58 -6.61 11.28 -1.15
C ILE A 58 -5.88 9.95 -1.11
N LEU A 59 -6.54 8.89 -1.55
CA LEU A 59 -5.97 7.55 -1.68
C LEU A 59 -5.78 7.22 -3.17
N ILE A 60 -4.59 6.79 -3.56
CA ILE A 60 -4.27 6.44 -4.94
C ILE A 60 -3.95 4.96 -5.03
N TYR A 61 -4.92 4.15 -5.42
CA TYR A 61 -4.71 2.74 -5.74
C TYR A 61 -4.37 2.55 -7.21
N SER A 62 -3.73 1.45 -7.56
CA SER A 62 -3.35 1.22 -8.95
C SER A 62 -3.00 -0.24 -9.23
N VAL A 63 -3.09 -0.64 -10.50
CA VAL A 63 -2.58 -1.94 -10.98
C VAL A 63 -1.05 -2.02 -11.01
N GLY A 64 -0.34 -0.91 -10.69
CA GLY A 64 1.10 -0.78 -10.89
C GLY A 64 1.46 -0.43 -12.34
N ARG A 65 2.65 0.13 -12.57
CA ARG A 65 3.20 0.47 -13.90
C ARG A 65 2.28 1.35 -14.79
N CYS A 66 1.38 2.12 -14.16
CA CYS A 66 0.38 2.98 -14.82
C CYS A 66 0.57 4.47 -14.52
N GLY A 67 1.73 4.90 -14.01
CA GLY A 67 2.04 6.31 -13.74
C GLY A 67 1.62 6.80 -12.34
N SER A 68 1.19 5.92 -11.44
CA SER A 68 0.76 6.32 -10.08
C SER A 68 1.83 7.04 -9.27
N THR A 69 3.11 6.68 -9.44
CA THR A 69 4.24 7.39 -8.82
C THR A 69 4.40 8.80 -9.38
N LEU A 70 4.18 8.98 -10.69
CA LEU A 70 4.20 10.31 -11.31
C LEU A 70 3.10 11.20 -10.74
N LEU A 71 1.87 10.66 -10.60
CA LEU A 71 0.76 11.39 -10.01
C LEU A 71 1.07 11.82 -8.57
N SER A 72 1.62 10.90 -7.74
CA SER A 72 2.06 11.22 -6.38
C SER A 72 3.09 12.34 -6.34
N LYS A 73 4.05 12.35 -7.27
CA LYS A 73 5.05 13.41 -7.40
C LYS A 73 4.45 14.75 -7.82
N VAL A 74 3.43 14.75 -8.68
CA VAL A 74 2.72 15.97 -9.07
C VAL A 74 2.05 16.60 -7.84
N PHE A 75 1.43 15.81 -6.99
CA PHE A 75 0.87 16.30 -5.72
C PHE A 75 1.93 16.91 -4.80
N ASN A 76 3.15 16.37 -4.76
CA ASN A 76 4.26 16.93 -3.96
C ASN A 76 4.79 18.28 -4.47
N GLN A 77 4.36 18.75 -5.64
CA GLN A 77 4.71 20.10 -6.11
C GLN A 77 3.84 21.20 -5.47
N LEU A 78 2.83 20.80 -4.68
CA LEU A 78 1.91 21.74 -4.02
C LEU A 78 2.35 21.91 -2.56
N ASP A 79 2.69 23.13 -2.15
CA ASP A 79 3.24 23.46 -0.82
C ASP A 79 2.31 23.08 0.35
N TYR A 80 1.01 22.91 0.08
CA TYR A 80 0.00 22.54 1.06
C TYR A 80 -0.39 21.06 1.03
N VAL A 81 0.33 20.22 0.29
CA VAL A 81 0.04 18.78 0.14
C VAL A 81 1.23 17.96 0.64
N LEU A 82 0.97 17.04 1.55
CA LEU A 82 1.89 15.95 1.89
C LEU A 82 1.53 14.72 1.07
N SER A 83 2.35 14.33 0.11
CA SER A 83 2.14 13.13 -0.69
C SER A 83 3.21 12.08 -0.40
N LEU A 84 2.77 10.89 0.01
CA LEU A 84 3.64 9.76 0.37
C LEU A 84 3.37 8.57 -0.55
N SER A 85 4.44 8.11 -1.20
CA SER A 85 4.39 6.98 -2.13
C SER A 85 4.94 5.71 -1.46
N GLU A 86 4.10 4.71 -1.39
CA GLU A 86 4.39 3.36 -0.90
C GLU A 86 4.89 3.27 0.56
N PRO A 87 4.19 3.91 1.53
CA PRO A 87 4.52 3.69 2.93
C PRO A 87 4.25 2.23 3.31
N ASP A 88 5.28 1.55 3.84
CA ASP A 88 5.29 0.09 4.00
C ASP A 88 4.30 -0.45 5.03
N VAL A 89 3.87 0.38 5.95
CA VAL A 89 2.90 0.01 7.00
C VAL A 89 1.59 -0.56 6.44
N PHE A 90 1.13 -0.07 5.29
CA PHE A 90 -0.08 -0.60 4.66
C PHE A 90 0.12 -2.01 4.10
N CYS A 91 1.34 -2.34 3.66
CA CYS A 91 1.69 -3.70 3.24
C CYS A 91 1.61 -4.69 4.41
N ASN A 92 2.10 -4.28 5.60
CA ASN A 92 1.96 -5.11 6.79
C ASN A 92 0.50 -5.39 7.12
N LEU A 93 -0.38 -4.38 7.02
CA LEU A 93 -1.80 -4.52 7.33
C LEU A 93 -2.54 -5.41 6.33
N VAL A 94 -2.19 -5.38 5.04
CA VAL A 94 -2.68 -6.36 4.06
C VAL A 94 -2.25 -7.77 4.45
N GLY A 95 -0.97 -7.97 4.79
CA GLY A 95 -0.44 -9.27 5.20
C GLY A 95 -1.09 -9.84 6.47
N LEU A 96 -1.71 -9.01 7.30
CA LEU A 96 -2.46 -9.44 8.48
C LEU A 96 -3.90 -9.83 8.16
N ARG A 97 -4.47 -9.31 7.08
CA ARG A 97 -5.86 -9.58 6.72
C ARG A 97 -6.04 -11.04 6.33
N ILE A 98 -7.01 -11.69 6.94
CA ILE A 98 -7.40 -13.05 6.60
C ILE A 98 -8.83 -13.06 6.01
N PRO A 99 -9.14 -14.02 5.11
CA PRO A 99 -10.39 -13.99 4.33
C PRO A 99 -11.67 -14.02 5.16
N ASP A 100 -11.65 -14.55 6.37
CA ASP A 100 -12.82 -14.60 7.27
C ASP A 100 -13.13 -13.27 7.96
N GLY A 101 -12.26 -12.25 7.81
CA GLY A 101 -12.44 -10.92 8.40
C GLY A 101 -12.29 -10.86 9.92
N SER A 102 -11.89 -11.94 10.60
CA SER A 102 -11.81 -11.98 12.07
C SER A 102 -10.84 -10.96 12.67
N LEU A 103 -9.86 -10.49 11.90
CA LEU A 103 -8.91 -9.46 12.30
C LEU A 103 -9.26 -8.05 11.81
N ASP A 104 -10.36 -7.86 11.07
CA ASP A 104 -10.68 -6.57 10.44
C ASP A 104 -10.87 -5.44 11.46
N THR A 105 -11.39 -5.74 12.66
CA THR A 105 -11.49 -4.74 13.74
C THR A 105 -10.12 -4.24 14.19
N GLN A 106 -9.19 -5.14 14.46
CA GLN A 106 -7.82 -4.79 14.86
C GLN A 106 -7.07 -4.06 13.72
N ILE A 107 -7.25 -4.53 12.49
CA ILE A 107 -6.66 -3.89 11.32
C ILE A 107 -7.20 -2.46 11.16
N LYS A 108 -8.49 -2.22 11.34
CA LYS A 108 -9.09 -0.88 11.29
C LYS A 108 -8.51 0.04 12.36
N GLU A 109 -8.32 -0.43 13.58
CA GLU A 109 -7.68 0.37 14.63
C GLU A 109 -6.26 0.79 14.24
N LEU A 110 -5.45 -0.14 13.76
CA LEU A 110 -4.08 0.14 13.29
C LEU A 110 -4.07 1.03 12.04
N LEU A 111 -4.98 0.81 11.08
CA LEU A 111 -5.13 1.67 9.89
C LEU A 111 -5.42 3.11 10.29
N ASN A 112 -6.37 3.33 11.20
CA ASN A 112 -6.71 4.67 11.67
C ASN A 112 -5.49 5.37 12.29
N VAL A 113 -4.83 4.69 13.21
CA VAL A 113 -3.67 5.24 13.92
C VAL A 113 -2.51 5.52 12.97
N CYS A 114 -2.14 4.55 12.13
CA CYS A 114 -1.04 4.70 11.19
C CYS A 114 -1.31 5.81 10.16
N THR A 115 -2.53 5.90 9.65
CA THR A 115 -2.91 6.95 8.69
C THR A 115 -2.81 8.34 9.34
N ARG A 116 -3.30 8.50 10.57
CA ARG A 116 -3.17 9.77 11.31
C ARG A 116 -1.70 10.17 11.54
N LEU A 117 -0.85 9.22 11.92
CA LEU A 117 0.58 9.48 12.16
C LEU A 117 1.32 9.83 10.88
N ILE A 118 0.97 9.20 9.75
CA ILE A 118 1.59 9.46 8.45
C ILE A 118 1.17 10.83 7.91
N CYS A 119 -0.08 11.24 8.11
CA CYS A 119 -0.61 12.53 7.63
C CYS A 119 -0.21 13.73 8.50
N LYS A 120 0.57 13.53 9.58
CA LYS A 120 1.02 14.63 10.43
C LYS A 120 1.93 15.60 9.66
N PRO A 121 1.99 16.90 10.07
CA PRO A 121 2.94 17.85 9.52
C PRO A 121 4.39 17.38 9.63
N THR A 122 5.20 17.76 8.66
CA THR A 122 6.66 17.66 8.72
C THR A 122 7.26 19.04 8.99
N PRO A 123 8.55 19.15 9.30
CA PRO A 123 9.22 20.45 9.42
C PRO A 123 9.10 21.32 8.16
N LYS A 124 8.98 20.70 6.99
CA LYS A 124 8.89 21.40 5.70
C LYS A 124 7.45 21.72 5.27
N ILE A 125 6.48 20.86 5.64
CA ILE A 125 5.12 20.90 5.08
C ILE A 125 4.09 20.94 6.20
N GLN A 126 3.24 21.97 6.19
CA GLN A 126 2.02 22.05 7.00
C GLN A 126 0.83 21.69 6.11
N PRO A 127 0.47 20.40 6.00
CA PRO A 127 -0.46 19.96 4.97
C PRO A 127 -1.89 20.36 5.27
N SER A 128 -2.59 20.86 4.24
CA SER A 128 -4.05 20.91 4.21
C SER A 128 -4.63 19.64 3.60
N TRP A 129 -3.85 18.93 2.79
CA TRP A 129 -4.22 17.67 2.16
C TRP A 129 -3.13 16.61 2.38
N CYS A 130 -3.54 15.39 2.64
CA CYS A 130 -2.65 14.23 2.66
C CYS A 130 -2.98 13.32 1.49
N VAL A 131 -1.97 12.93 0.72
CA VAL A 131 -2.09 11.99 -0.39
C VAL A 131 -1.28 10.74 -0.03
N ILE A 132 -1.92 9.60 -0.05
CA ILE A 132 -1.27 8.31 0.19
C ILE A 132 -1.44 7.45 -1.06
N LYS A 133 -0.32 7.09 -1.65
CA LYS A 133 -0.25 6.15 -2.76
C LYS A 133 0.40 4.86 -2.24
N PRO A 134 -0.37 3.87 -1.75
CA PRO A 134 0.19 2.60 -1.30
C PRO A 134 0.64 1.74 -2.49
N ARG A 135 1.23 0.56 -2.23
CA ARG A 135 1.50 -0.43 -3.28
C ARG A 135 0.18 -0.96 -3.86
N GLY A 136 0.22 -1.42 -5.12
CA GLY A 136 -0.99 -1.82 -5.86
C GLY A 136 -1.87 -2.82 -5.12
N PHE A 137 -1.27 -3.82 -4.50
CA PHE A 137 -2.00 -4.84 -3.73
C PHE A 137 -2.65 -4.33 -2.44
N CYS A 138 -2.32 -3.13 -1.98
CA CYS A 138 -3.01 -2.54 -0.83
C CYS A 138 -4.46 -2.16 -1.13
N ILE A 139 -4.94 -2.33 -2.37
CA ILE A 139 -6.37 -2.26 -2.69
C ILE A 139 -7.18 -3.30 -1.91
N GLU A 140 -6.55 -4.38 -1.42
CA GLU A 140 -7.20 -5.41 -0.62
C GLU A 140 -7.75 -4.91 0.73
N ILE A 141 -7.25 -3.78 1.24
CA ILE A 141 -7.76 -3.14 2.46
C ILE A 141 -8.50 -1.81 2.18
N ALA A 142 -8.83 -1.53 0.90
CA ALA A 142 -9.46 -0.26 0.52
C ALA A 142 -10.88 -0.11 1.07
N ASP A 143 -11.62 -1.20 1.27
CA ASP A 143 -12.91 -1.21 1.95
C ASP A 143 -12.79 -0.74 3.41
N LEU A 144 -11.83 -1.26 4.16
CA LEU A 144 -11.59 -0.86 5.55
C LEU A 144 -11.13 0.62 5.63
N MET A 145 -10.31 1.06 4.67
CA MET A 145 -9.92 2.47 4.55
C MET A 145 -11.12 3.37 4.27
N TYR A 146 -12.04 2.97 3.39
CA TYR A 146 -13.24 3.74 3.10
C TYR A 146 -14.22 3.79 4.27
N GLU A 147 -14.38 2.70 5.02
CA GLU A 147 -15.18 2.69 6.25
C GLU A 147 -14.64 3.69 7.29
N LEU A 148 -13.32 3.78 7.45
CA LEU A 148 -12.67 4.69 8.39
C LEU A 148 -12.64 6.15 7.93
N PHE A 149 -12.50 6.37 6.63
CA PHE A 149 -12.33 7.67 6.01
C PHE A 149 -13.33 7.87 4.86
N PRO A 150 -14.65 7.93 5.14
CA PRO A 150 -15.68 7.95 4.09
C PRO A 150 -15.65 9.23 3.23
N ASN A 151 -14.99 10.28 3.70
CA ASN A 151 -14.82 11.54 2.95
C ASN A 151 -13.55 11.54 2.07
N ALA A 152 -12.70 10.51 2.17
CA ALA A 152 -11.50 10.41 1.36
C ALA A 152 -11.85 10.37 -0.13
N LYS A 153 -11.04 11.06 -0.92
CA LYS A 153 -11.12 10.96 -2.40
C LYS A 153 -10.28 9.77 -2.83
N VAL A 154 -10.89 8.84 -3.55
CA VAL A 154 -10.21 7.61 -3.98
C VAL A 154 -10.02 7.63 -5.48
N ILE A 155 -8.78 7.47 -5.91
CA ILE A 155 -8.38 7.36 -7.32
C ILE A 155 -7.90 5.94 -7.56
N PHE A 156 -8.37 5.31 -8.63
CA PHE A 156 -7.85 4.05 -9.11
C PHE A 156 -7.23 4.24 -10.50
N LEU A 157 -5.91 4.08 -10.58
CA LEU A 157 -5.18 4.17 -11.84
C LEU A 157 -5.00 2.79 -12.44
N TYR A 158 -5.32 2.66 -13.71
CA TYR A 158 -5.13 1.42 -14.45
C TYR A 158 -4.55 1.65 -15.84
N ARG A 159 -4.02 0.59 -16.40
CA ARG A 159 -3.50 0.51 -17.78
C ARG A 159 -3.77 -0.90 -18.28
N SER A 160 -3.75 -1.14 -19.60
CA SER A 160 -4.01 -2.47 -20.15
C SER A 160 -2.97 -3.49 -19.64
N ALA A 161 -3.39 -4.75 -19.44
CA ALA A 161 -2.47 -5.82 -19.07
C ALA A 161 -1.34 -5.98 -20.09
N ALA A 162 -1.65 -5.81 -21.38
CA ALA A 162 -0.67 -5.88 -22.47
C ALA A 162 0.48 -4.86 -22.35
N ASP A 163 0.24 -3.74 -21.66
CA ASP A 163 1.27 -2.72 -21.39
C ASP A 163 1.93 -2.91 -20.02
N VAL A 164 1.14 -3.35 -19.03
CA VAL A 164 1.59 -3.46 -17.62
C VAL A 164 2.52 -4.66 -17.44
N VAL A 165 2.14 -5.83 -17.96
CA VAL A 165 2.87 -7.08 -17.76
C VAL A 165 4.31 -7.00 -18.30
N PRO A 166 4.56 -6.58 -19.56
CA PRO A 166 5.93 -6.39 -20.05
C PRO A 166 6.73 -5.38 -19.24
N SER A 167 6.07 -4.30 -18.75
CA SER A 167 6.72 -3.29 -17.91
C SER A 167 7.11 -3.83 -16.53
N PHE A 168 6.36 -4.77 -15.95
CA PHE A 168 6.75 -5.47 -14.73
C PHE A 168 7.94 -6.37 -14.97
N ILE A 169 7.91 -7.19 -16.03
CA ILE A 169 9.00 -8.10 -16.40
C ILE A 169 10.32 -7.34 -16.53
N SER A 170 10.31 -6.23 -17.28
CA SER A 170 11.48 -5.39 -17.47
C SER A 170 11.99 -4.73 -16.19
N ALA A 171 11.10 -4.32 -15.29
CA ALA A 171 11.48 -3.63 -14.06
C ALA A 171 11.96 -4.57 -12.94
N HIS A 172 11.61 -5.85 -13.01
CA HIS A 172 11.82 -6.81 -11.92
C HIS A 172 12.64 -8.02 -12.34
N GLU A 173 13.59 -7.88 -13.25
CA GLU A 173 14.49 -8.96 -13.69
C GLU A 173 15.19 -9.69 -12.52
N ASN A 174 15.47 -8.97 -11.44
CA ASN A 174 16.15 -9.51 -10.25
C ASN A 174 15.18 -10.20 -9.26
N VAL A 175 13.87 -10.22 -9.49
CA VAL A 175 12.85 -10.79 -8.56
C VAL A 175 12.49 -12.23 -8.90
N ARG A 176 13.05 -12.79 -9.97
CA ARG A 176 12.81 -14.20 -10.39
C ARG A 176 12.97 -15.23 -9.27
N PRO A 177 14.04 -15.16 -8.44
CA PRO A 177 14.19 -16.11 -7.33
C PRO A 177 13.06 -16.01 -6.30
N LEU A 178 12.48 -14.83 -6.13
CA LEU A 178 11.35 -14.63 -5.23
C LEU A 178 10.07 -15.28 -5.78
N ILE A 179 9.83 -15.17 -7.08
CA ILE A 179 8.67 -15.79 -7.75
C ILE A 179 8.73 -17.31 -7.64
N GLN A 180 9.89 -17.91 -7.83
CA GLN A 180 10.11 -19.36 -7.67
C GLN A 180 9.84 -19.87 -6.24
N GLY A 181 9.97 -19.02 -5.22
CA GLY A 181 9.63 -19.37 -3.82
C GLY A 181 8.17 -19.15 -3.46
N LEU A 182 7.36 -18.56 -4.35
CA LEU A 182 5.94 -18.28 -4.07
C LEU A 182 5.11 -19.56 -4.01
N GLU A 183 5.45 -20.57 -4.81
CA GLU A 183 4.76 -21.86 -4.85
C GLU A 183 4.66 -22.52 -3.47
N ASP A 184 5.74 -22.43 -2.68
CA ASP A 184 5.81 -22.97 -1.32
C ASP A 184 5.01 -22.17 -0.27
N ASN A 185 4.57 -20.95 -0.60
CA ASN A 185 3.94 -20.01 0.32
C ASN A 185 2.67 -19.35 -0.24
N LEU A 186 1.92 -20.05 -1.10
CA LEU A 186 0.73 -19.51 -1.77
C LEU A 186 -0.33 -18.94 -0.81
N ASP A 187 -0.53 -19.57 0.36
CA ASP A 187 -1.47 -19.10 1.38
C ASP A 187 -1.10 -17.71 1.93
N TYR A 188 0.19 -17.45 2.11
CA TYR A 188 0.66 -16.14 2.53
C TYR A 188 0.49 -15.10 1.42
N TYR A 189 0.93 -15.42 0.20
CA TYR A 189 0.88 -14.48 -0.91
C TYR A 189 -0.55 -14.22 -1.42
N SER A 190 -1.48 -15.14 -1.22
CA SER A 190 -2.89 -14.94 -1.56
C SER A 190 -3.56 -13.83 -0.73
N ARG A 191 -2.96 -13.40 0.38
CA ARG A 191 -3.43 -12.22 1.14
C ARG A 191 -3.20 -10.92 0.38
N PHE A 192 -2.14 -10.88 -0.44
CA PHE A 192 -1.78 -9.72 -1.26
C PHE A 192 -2.39 -9.80 -2.66
N PHE A 193 -2.51 -11.01 -3.18
CA PHE A 193 -2.98 -11.31 -4.52
C PHE A 193 -3.93 -12.52 -4.46
N PRO A 194 -5.20 -12.31 -4.11
CA PRO A 194 -6.13 -13.42 -3.86
C PRO A 194 -6.24 -14.43 -5.00
N LEU A 195 -6.15 -13.97 -6.25
CA LEU A 195 -6.25 -14.84 -7.42
C LEU A 195 -5.04 -15.73 -7.64
N ILE A 196 -3.88 -15.48 -7.01
CA ILE A 196 -2.69 -16.30 -7.22
C ILE A 196 -2.92 -17.76 -6.80
N LYS A 197 -3.70 -17.97 -5.73
CA LYS A 197 -4.08 -19.31 -5.28
C LYS A 197 -5.11 -19.96 -6.20
N SER A 198 -6.10 -19.19 -6.66
CA SER A 198 -7.16 -19.66 -7.54
C SER A 198 -6.65 -20.04 -8.93
N TYR A 199 -5.57 -19.42 -9.38
CA TYR A 199 -4.95 -19.67 -10.68
C TYR A 199 -3.60 -20.38 -10.59
N SER A 200 -3.22 -20.93 -9.42
CA SER A 200 -1.92 -21.57 -9.21
C SER A 200 -1.62 -22.67 -10.23
N ASP A 201 -2.62 -23.47 -10.63
CA ASP A 201 -2.47 -24.53 -11.60
C ASP A 201 -2.17 -24.03 -13.04
N PHE A 202 -2.41 -22.74 -13.31
CA PHE A 202 -2.18 -22.09 -14.59
C PHE A 202 -0.95 -21.20 -14.61
N ILE A 203 -0.28 -21.00 -13.45
CA ILE A 203 0.90 -20.15 -13.32
C ILE A 203 2.14 -21.03 -13.40
N ASP A 204 2.96 -20.83 -14.43
CA ASP A 204 4.32 -21.39 -14.43
C ASP A 204 5.25 -20.50 -13.60
N PHE A 205 5.42 -20.86 -12.32
CA PHE A 205 6.34 -20.16 -11.41
C PHE A 205 7.83 -20.29 -11.82
N ARG A 206 8.15 -21.15 -12.79
CA ARG A 206 9.50 -21.32 -13.33
C ARG A 206 9.73 -20.55 -14.62
N ASP A 207 8.66 -19.96 -15.17
CA ASP A 207 8.78 -19.12 -16.36
C ASP A 207 9.75 -17.95 -16.09
N PRO A 208 10.84 -17.83 -16.85
CA PRO A 208 11.80 -16.74 -16.69
C PRO A 208 11.18 -15.36 -16.93
N ASN A 209 10.09 -15.28 -17.67
CA ASN A 209 9.38 -14.04 -17.95
C ASN A 209 8.25 -13.76 -16.94
N ALA A 210 7.81 -14.77 -16.21
CA ALA A 210 6.74 -14.66 -15.21
C ALA A 210 5.46 -13.96 -15.74
N VAL A 211 5.11 -14.21 -17.00
CA VAL A 211 3.94 -13.57 -17.67
C VAL A 211 2.66 -13.89 -16.92
N ASP A 212 2.42 -15.17 -16.63
CA ASP A 212 1.21 -15.62 -15.95
C ASP A 212 1.11 -15.04 -14.53
N PHE A 213 2.23 -15.00 -13.81
CA PHE A 213 2.32 -14.39 -12.50
C PHE A 213 1.93 -12.91 -12.54
N TYR A 214 2.57 -12.08 -13.36
CA TYR A 214 2.25 -10.65 -13.45
C TYR A 214 0.86 -10.37 -14.00
N SER A 215 0.36 -11.23 -14.89
CA SER A 215 -1.02 -11.17 -15.38
C SER A 215 -2.01 -11.39 -14.24
N THR A 216 -1.74 -12.35 -13.37
CA THR A 216 -2.58 -12.65 -12.20
C THR A 216 -2.54 -11.50 -11.18
N LEU A 217 -1.40 -10.84 -10.98
CA LEU A 217 -1.30 -9.64 -10.12
C LEU A 217 -2.18 -8.50 -10.67
N TRP A 218 -2.08 -8.26 -11.98
CA TRP A 218 -2.89 -7.24 -12.64
C TRP A 218 -4.40 -7.56 -12.50
N LEU A 219 -4.77 -8.82 -12.75
CA LEU A 219 -6.15 -9.28 -12.67
C LEU A 219 -6.70 -9.16 -11.24
N SER A 220 -5.92 -9.53 -10.21
CA SER A 220 -6.32 -9.38 -8.80
C SER A 220 -6.67 -7.94 -8.46
N ALA A 221 -5.85 -6.98 -8.87
CA ALA A 221 -6.12 -5.58 -8.60
C ALA A 221 -7.36 -5.05 -9.33
N MET A 222 -7.59 -5.49 -10.59
CA MET A 222 -8.75 -5.11 -11.39
C MET A 222 -10.05 -5.72 -10.84
N GLU A 223 -10.02 -6.99 -10.47
CA GLU A 223 -11.19 -7.67 -9.91
C GLU A 223 -11.58 -7.04 -8.57
N ARG A 224 -10.61 -6.77 -7.71
CA ARG A 224 -10.85 -6.08 -6.44
C ARG A 224 -11.42 -4.68 -6.64
N TYR A 225 -10.93 -3.92 -7.60
CA TYR A 225 -11.51 -2.63 -7.96
C TYR A 225 -12.98 -2.76 -8.37
N LEU A 226 -13.31 -3.72 -9.23
CA LEU A 226 -14.70 -3.94 -9.69
C LEU A 226 -15.61 -4.36 -8.53
N GLU A 227 -15.14 -5.24 -7.66
CA GLU A 227 -15.88 -5.65 -6.46
C GLU A 227 -16.17 -4.45 -5.52
N LEU A 228 -15.16 -3.62 -5.24
CA LEU A 228 -15.31 -2.43 -4.42
C LEU A 228 -16.28 -1.41 -5.04
N SER A 229 -16.21 -1.21 -6.34
CA SER A 229 -17.13 -0.36 -7.09
C SER A 229 -18.58 -0.86 -6.99
N GLN A 230 -18.80 -2.18 -7.12
CA GLN A 230 -20.12 -2.80 -6.96
C GLN A 230 -20.65 -2.68 -5.53
N LYS A 231 -19.77 -2.68 -4.53
CA LYS A 231 -20.11 -2.42 -3.12
C LYS A 231 -20.35 -0.93 -2.80
N GLY A 232 -20.24 -0.06 -3.78
CA GLY A 232 -20.53 1.37 -3.64
C GLY A 232 -19.36 2.19 -3.09
N VAL A 233 -18.13 1.67 -3.06
CA VAL A 233 -16.94 2.48 -2.75
C VAL A 233 -16.67 3.45 -3.90
N PRO A 234 -16.76 4.77 -3.70
CA PRO A 234 -16.63 5.73 -4.80
C PRO A 234 -15.15 5.89 -5.19
N MET A 235 -14.80 5.34 -6.34
CA MET A 235 -13.45 5.45 -6.90
C MET A 235 -13.48 6.14 -8.27
N LEU A 236 -12.67 7.18 -8.44
CA LEU A 236 -12.41 7.77 -9.76
C LEU A 236 -11.40 6.91 -10.51
N ALA A 237 -11.87 6.17 -11.49
CA ALA A 237 -11.00 5.38 -12.35
C ALA A 237 -10.36 6.24 -13.46
N LEU A 238 -9.04 6.19 -13.57
CA LEU A 238 -8.27 6.91 -14.58
C LEU A 238 -7.33 5.95 -15.32
N ARG A 239 -7.22 6.15 -16.65
CA ARG A 239 -6.35 5.34 -17.52
C ARG A 239 -5.11 6.11 -17.97
#